data_8ace880dfc5cd692f9caf582a8b34323
#
_entry.id   8ace880dfc5cd692f9caf582a8b34323
#
_cell.length_a   1.000
_cell.length_b   1.000
_cell.length_c   1.000
_cell.angle_alpha   90.00
_cell.angle_beta   90.00
_cell.angle_gamma   90.00
#
_symmetry.space_group_name_H-M   'P 1'
#
loop_
_entity.id
_entity.type
_entity.pdbx_description
1 polymer ?
#
loop_
_entity_poly.entity_id
_entity_poly.type
_entity_poly.pdbx_seq_one_letter_code
_entity_poly.pdbx_strand_id
1 'polypeptide(L)'
;MNLLLEAAEWLKDGQHWLGPSGILVRTGQHVLFVAAVVLISSLIALPIGLYIGHTGRWKNLVLTATGAARAVPTLGLLTLIGLWLGIGWQAPLIALVALAMPPILAGAYSGVISAQGSSDAARAIGLTERQILTQLEIPAGAPLIITGLRSAVLQVIATATLAAYMANLGLGRFLYVGLKTRDYGQMIGGALVVVVIALIVDLLFGCLQARASRRLGGGEVGEW
;
A
#
# COMPACT_ATOMS: atom_id res chain seq x y z
N MET A 1 -2.05 -31.75 16.45
CA MET A 1 -1.14 -30.60 16.49
C MET A 1 -1.99 -29.33 16.51
N ASN A 2 -1.94 -28.55 17.57
CA ASN A 2 -2.70 -27.31 17.61
C ASN A 2 -1.76 -26.14 17.23
N LEU A 3 -1.65 -25.90 15.93
CA LEU A 3 -0.74 -24.91 15.35
C LEU A 3 -0.90 -23.50 15.93
N LEU A 4 -2.11 -23.15 16.36
CA LEU A 4 -2.36 -21.84 16.98
C LEU A 4 -1.78 -21.77 18.41
N LEU A 5 -1.79 -22.89 19.15
CA LEU A 5 -1.14 -22.94 20.46
C LEU A 5 0.38 -22.86 20.32
N GLU A 6 0.98 -23.57 19.37
CA GLU A 6 2.42 -23.49 19.08
C GLU A 6 2.85 -22.06 18.73
N ALA A 7 2.05 -21.36 17.90
CA ALA A 7 2.30 -19.96 17.57
C ALA A 7 2.15 -19.01 18.77
N ALA A 8 1.16 -19.29 19.65
CA ALA A 8 0.98 -18.50 20.87
C ALA A 8 2.13 -18.71 21.87
N GLU A 9 2.62 -19.93 22.01
CA GLU A 9 3.79 -20.24 22.84
C GLU A 9 5.04 -19.56 22.27
N TRP A 10 5.26 -19.65 20.96
CA TRP A 10 6.38 -18.98 20.30
C TRP A 10 6.35 -17.45 20.49
N LEU A 11 5.17 -16.81 20.40
CA LEU A 11 5.00 -15.37 20.63
C LEU A 11 5.16 -14.96 22.10
N LYS A 12 4.86 -15.86 23.08
CA LYS A 12 5.04 -15.58 24.49
C LYS A 12 6.49 -15.63 24.94
N ASP A 13 7.36 -16.34 24.22
CA ASP A 13 8.76 -16.41 24.55
C ASP A 13 9.46 -15.07 24.26
N GLY A 14 9.88 -14.39 25.33
CA GLY A 14 10.55 -13.09 25.26
C GLY A 14 11.87 -13.12 24.47
N GLN A 15 12.50 -14.29 24.32
CA GLN A 15 13.76 -14.42 23.57
C GLN A 15 13.56 -14.16 22.08
N HIS A 16 12.36 -14.44 21.52
CA HIS A 16 12.05 -14.19 20.13
C HIS A 16 11.84 -12.71 19.82
N TRP A 17 11.62 -11.86 20.83
CA TRP A 17 11.35 -10.44 20.63
C TRP A 17 12.61 -9.60 20.50
N LEU A 18 13.71 -10.03 21.12
CA LEU A 18 14.93 -9.27 21.27
C LEU A 18 16.06 -9.80 20.37
N GLY A 19 17.12 -8.99 20.21
CA GLY A 19 18.30 -9.36 19.43
C GLY A 19 18.22 -8.98 17.94
N PRO A 20 19.32 -9.19 17.18
CA PRO A 20 19.45 -8.73 15.78
C PRO A 20 18.47 -9.37 14.81
N SER A 21 17.93 -10.53 15.16
CA SER A 21 16.93 -11.27 14.37
C SER A 21 15.58 -11.35 15.09
N GLY A 22 15.38 -10.61 16.18
CA GLY A 22 14.14 -10.62 16.96
C GLY A 22 12.98 -9.93 16.26
N ILE A 23 11.76 -10.19 16.76
CA ILE A 23 10.51 -9.68 16.19
C ILE A 23 10.54 -8.15 16.09
N LEU A 24 11.04 -7.43 17.10
CA LEU A 24 11.08 -5.97 17.09
C LEU A 24 11.95 -5.42 15.96
N VAL A 25 13.16 -5.96 15.78
CA VAL A 25 14.07 -5.52 14.70
C VAL A 25 13.48 -5.87 13.34
N ARG A 26 12.94 -7.09 13.18
CA ARG A 26 12.30 -7.52 11.93
C ARG A 26 11.05 -6.71 11.59
N THR A 27 10.27 -6.31 12.60
CA THR A 27 9.13 -5.41 12.43
C THR A 27 9.60 -4.03 11.95
N GLY A 28 10.61 -3.46 12.57
CA GLY A 28 11.20 -2.18 12.14
C GLY A 28 11.68 -2.23 10.69
N GLN A 29 12.42 -3.28 10.32
CA GLN A 29 12.87 -3.51 8.94
C GLN A 29 11.69 -3.63 7.96
N HIS A 30 10.65 -4.37 8.34
CA HIS A 30 9.47 -4.59 7.51
C HIS A 30 8.71 -3.29 7.27
N VAL A 31 8.43 -2.54 8.33
CA VAL A 31 7.74 -1.25 8.25
C VAL A 31 8.53 -0.22 7.45
N LEU A 32 9.85 -0.13 7.67
CA LEU A 32 10.71 0.79 6.92
C LEU A 32 10.74 0.44 5.42
N PHE A 33 10.84 -0.85 5.10
CA PHE A 33 10.82 -1.31 3.70
C PHE A 33 9.48 -1.03 3.03
N VAL A 34 8.35 -1.32 3.70
CA VAL A 34 7.00 -0.98 3.23
C VAL A 34 6.85 0.52 3.01
N ALA A 35 7.31 1.34 3.97
CA ALA A 35 7.25 2.80 3.85
C ALA A 35 8.05 3.31 2.64
N ALA A 36 9.26 2.77 2.41
CA ALA A 36 10.07 3.13 1.24
C ALA A 36 9.37 2.78 -0.07
N VAL A 37 8.82 1.56 -0.19
CA VAL A 37 8.05 1.13 -1.38
C VAL A 37 6.87 2.05 -1.64
N VAL A 38 6.05 2.30 -0.61
CA VAL A 38 4.84 3.12 -0.74
C VAL A 38 5.18 4.58 -1.07
N LEU A 39 6.21 5.13 -0.44
CA LEU A 39 6.66 6.50 -0.72
C LEU A 39 7.10 6.66 -2.17
N ILE A 40 7.99 5.77 -2.66
CA ILE A 40 8.48 5.82 -4.05
C ILE A 40 7.32 5.64 -5.03
N SER A 41 6.44 4.65 -4.79
CA SER A 41 5.26 4.41 -5.63
C SER A 41 4.32 5.62 -5.65
N SER A 42 4.11 6.26 -4.50
CA SER A 42 3.24 7.44 -4.39
C SER A 42 3.82 8.66 -5.09
N LEU A 43 5.12 8.89 -4.98
CA LEU A 43 5.80 9.99 -5.67
C LEU A 43 5.67 9.89 -7.20
N ILE A 44 5.53 8.69 -7.73
CA ILE A 44 5.37 8.44 -9.17
C ILE A 44 3.88 8.40 -9.54
N ALA A 45 3.11 7.55 -8.87
CA ALA A 45 1.73 7.22 -9.27
C ALA A 45 0.71 8.32 -8.95
N LEU A 46 0.88 9.06 -7.83
CA LEU A 46 -0.06 10.15 -7.50
C LEU A 46 -0.05 11.26 -8.54
N PRO A 47 1.10 11.87 -8.91
CA PRO A 47 1.11 12.92 -9.93
C PRO A 47 0.54 12.44 -11.26
N ILE A 48 0.89 11.22 -11.68
CA ILE A 48 0.38 10.64 -12.93
C ILE A 48 -1.13 10.45 -12.87
N GLY A 49 -1.66 9.87 -11.79
CA GLY A 49 -3.09 9.64 -11.61
C GLY A 49 -3.90 10.93 -11.55
N LEU A 50 -3.41 11.94 -10.82
CA LEU A 50 -4.00 13.27 -10.75
C LEU A 50 -4.02 13.95 -12.13
N TYR A 51 -2.90 13.90 -12.86
CA TYR A 51 -2.81 14.47 -14.20
C TYR A 51 -3.78 13.80 -15.19
N ILE A 52 -3.84 12.47 -15.18
CA ILE A 52 -4.74 11.71 -16.06
C ILE A 52 -6.21 12.03 -15.71
N GLY A 53 -6.55 12.08 -14.42
CA GLY A 53 -7.89 12.43 -13.95
C GLY A 53 -8.30 13.84 -14.37
N HIS A 54 -7.43 14.82 -14.16
CA HIS A 54 -7.67 16.23 -14.46
C HIS A 54 -7.80 16.52 -15.96
N THR A 55 -6.92 15.93 -16.79
CA THR A 55 -6.90 16.18 -18.23
C THR A 55 -7.83 15.27 -19.05
N GLY A 56 -8.30 14.16 -18.46
CA GLY A 56 -9.03 13.10 -19.16
C GLY A 56 -8.19 12.31 -20.18
N ARG A 57 -6.92 12.69 -20.36
CA ARG A 57 -6.01 12.02 -21.31
C ARG A 57 -5.53 10.71 -20.73
N TRP A 58 -5.34 9.69 -21.59
CA TRP A 58 -4.74 8.41 -21.19
C TRP A 58 -5.55 7.60 -20.18
N LYS A 59 -6.86 7.83 -20.05
CA LYS A 59 -7.75 7.07 -19.14
C LYS A 59 -7.64 5.54 -19.31
N ASN A 60 -7.43 5.07 -20.54
CA ASN A 60 -7.27 3.65 -20.83
C ASN A 60 -6.01 3.06 -20.17
N LEU A 61 -4.96 3.87 -19.95
CA LEU A 61 -3.77 3.45 -19.24
C LEU A 61 -4.09 3.05 -17.79
N VAL A 62 -4.91 3.84 -17.09
CA VAL A 62 -5.32 3.54 -15.70
C VAL A 62 -6.10 2.24 -15.66
N LEU A 63 -7.06 2.05 -16.57
CA LEU A 63 -7.88 0.84 -16.64
C LEU A 63 -7.04 -0.40 -16.94
N THR A 64 -6.12 -0.29 -17.91
CA THR A 64 -5.23 -1.40 -18.29
C THR A 64 -4.23 -1.72 -17.19
N ALA A 65 -3.60 -0.70 -16.58
CA ALA A 65 -2.63 -0.88 -15.52
C ALA A 65 -3.23 -1.56 -14.28
N THR A 66 -4.44 -1.15 -13.88
CA THR A 66 -5.17 -1.76 -12.75
C THR A 66 -5.55 -3.22 -13.02
N GLY A 67 -5.95 -3.54 -14.26
CA GLY A 67 -6.25 -4.91 -14.68
C GLY A 67 -5.00 -5.79 -14.73
N ALA A 68 -3.94 -5.30 -15.37
CA ALA A 68 -2.69 -6.02 -15.55
C ALA A 68 -2.00 -6.33 -14.21
N ALA A 69 -2.01 -5.38 -13.26
CA ALA A 69 -1.38 -5.57 -11.95
C ALA A 69 -1.92 -6.75 -11.16
N ARG A 70 -3.20 -7.07 -11.35
CA ARG A 70 -3.85 -8.23 -10.69
C ARG A 70 -3.48 -9.57 -11.34
N ALA A 71 -3.02 -9.54 -12.58
CA ALA A 71 -2.63 -10.74 -13.33
C ALA A 71 -1.14 -11.09 -13.14
N VAL A 72 -0.31 -10.14 -12.68
CA VAL A 72 1.13 -10.36 -12.52
C VAL A 72 1.41 -11.18 -11.26
N PRO A 73 2.01 -12.38 -11.38
CA PRO A 73 2.41 -13.17 -10.22
C PRO A 73 3.57 -12.47 -9.51
N THR A 74 3.33 -11.99 -8.29
CA THR A 74 4.31 -11.22 -7.50
C THR A 74 5.64 -11.95 -7.36
N LEU A 75 5.61 -13.24 -7.05
CA LEU A 75 6.82 -14.05 -6.93
C LEU A 75 7.57 -14.18 -8.25
N GLY A 76 6.84 -14.31 -9.37
CA GLY A 76 7.43 -14.35 -10.71
C GLY A 76 8.15 -13.05 -11.07
N LEU A 77 7.51 -11.90 -10.83
CA LEU A 77 8.12 -10.60 -11.08
C LEU A 77 9.37 -10.39 -10.21
N LEU A 78 9.28 -10.75 -8.92
CA LEU A 78 10.38 -10.66 -7.98
C LEU A 78 11.57 -11.52 -8.44
N THR A 79 11.29 -12.75 -8.90
CA THR A 79 12.33 -13.65 -9.39
C THR A 79 12.97 -13.14 -10.69
N LEU A 80 12.17 -12.63 -11.64
CA LEU A 80 12.68 -12.06 -12.89
C LEU A 80 13.63 -10.88 -12.64
N ILE A 81 13.22 -9.94 -11.78
CA ILE A 81 14.08 -8.79 -11.45
C ILE A 81 15.32 -9.25 -10.67
N GLY A 82 15.16 -10.26 -9.80
CA GLY A 82 16.26 -10.85 -9.04
C GLY A 82 17.30 -11.56 -9.91
N LEU A 83 16.90 -12.17 -11.01
CA LEU A 83 17.83 -12.74 -12.00
C LEU A 83 18.72 -11.66 -12.64
N TRP A 84 18.21 -10.45 -12.77
CA TRP A 84 18.95 -9.33 -13.34
C TRP A 84 19.85 -8.62 -12.33
N LEU A 85 19.32 -8.37 -11.11
CA LEU A 85 20.00 -7.55 -10.11
C LEU A 85 20.75 -8.38 -9.05
N GLY A 86 20.56 -9.70 -9.06
CA GLY A 86 21.13 -10.58 -8.05
C GLY A 86 20.34 -10.62 -6.74
N ILE A 87 20.93 -11.27 -5.73
CA ILE A 87 20.36 -11.41 -4.39
C ILE A 87 20.55 -10.09 -3.63
N GLY A 88 19.48 -9.57 -3.04
CA GLY A 88 19.51 -8.32 -2.29
C GLY A 88 18.13 -7.70 -2.13
N TRP A 89 18.08 -6.53 -1.52
CA TRP A 89 16.85 -5.78 -1.28
C TRP A 89 16.34 -4.99 -2.49
N GLN A 90 17.19 -4.78 -3.49
CA GLN A 90 16.90 -3.95 -4.66
C GLN A 90 15.81 -4.57 -5.55
N ALA A 91 15.93 -5.88 -5.83
CA ALA A 91 14.94 -6.58 -6.67
C ALA A 91 13.54 -6.57 -6.04
N PRO A 92 13.36 -6.94 -4.74
CA PRO A 92 12.08 -6.77 -4.07
C PRO A 92 11.56 -5.33 -4.05
N LEU A 93 12.42 -4.34 -3.85
CA LEU A 93 12.01 -2.94 -3.85
C LEU A 93 11.38 -2.56 -5.19
N ILE A 94 12.06 -2.82 -6.30
CA ILE A 94 11.57 -2.47 -7.64
C ILE A 94 10.29 -3.23 -7.98
N ALA A 95 10.24 -4.54 -7.69
CA ALA A 95 9.06 -5.35 -7.94
C ALA A 95 7.83 -4.82 -7.19
N LEU A 96 7.99 -4.52 -5.89
CA LEU A 96 6.88 -4.05 -5.06
C LEU A 96 6.48 -2.61 -5.38
N VAL A 97 7.42 -1.75 -5.78
CA VAL A 97 7.10 -0.41 -6.29
C VAL A 97 6.21 -0.52 -7.53
N ALA A 98 6.58 -1.35 -8.50
CA ALA A 98 5.78 -1.55 -9.71
C ALA A 98 4.37 -2.08 -9.40
N LEU A 99 4.24 -3.00 -8.43
CA LEU A 99 2.95 -3.57 -8.02
C LEU A 99 2.10 -2.63 -7.15
N ALA A 100 2.71 -1.68 -6.44
CA ALA A 100 1.99 -0.70 -5.63
C ALA A 100 1.47 0.50 -6.44
N MET A 101 2.05 0.80 -7.59
CA MET A 101 1.64 1.95 -8.42
C MET A 101 0.19 1.88 -8.90
N PRO A 102 -0.34 0.76 -9.44
CA PRO A 102 -1.69 0.72 -10.00
C PRO A 102 -2.81 1.08 -9.04
N PRO A 103 -2.88 0.57 -7.79
CA PRO A 103 -3.94 0.99 -6.86
C PRO A 103 -3.84 2.46 -6.46
N ILE A 104 -2.63 3.02 -6.34
CA ILE A 104 -2.43 4.44 -6.06
C ILE A 104 -2.91 5.30 -7.24
N LEU A 105 -2.51 4.92 -8.45
CA LEU A 105 -2.90 5.59 -9.69
C LEU A 105 -4.41 5.57 -9.89
N ALA A 106 -5.06 4.42 -9.64
CA ALA A 106 -6.50 4.28 -9.71
C ALA A 106 -7.23 5.16 -8.69
N GLY A 107 -6.76 5.21 -7.45
CA GLY A 107 -7.32 6.05 -6.40
C GLY A 107 -7.20 7.54 -6.73
N ALA A 108 -6.05 7.98 -7.21
CA ALA A 108 -5.82 9.36 -7.63
C ALA A 108 -6.70 9.75 -8.82
N TYR A 109 -6.75 8.93 -9.86
CA TYR A 109 -7.62 9.11 -11.01
C TYR A 109 -9.09 9.20 -10.62
N SER A 110 -9.59 8.23 -9.86
CA SER A 110 -10.99 8.18 -9.44
C SER A 110 -11.36 9.35 -8.53
N GLY A 111 -10.42 9.79 -7.69
CA GLY A 111 -10.61 10.97 -6.84
C GLY A 111 -10.88 12.23 -7.65
N VAL A 112 -10.04 12.50 -8.66
CA VAL A 112 -10.22 13.67 -9.53
C VAL A 112 -11.52 13.58 -10.36
N ILE A 113 -11.78 12.41 -10.94
CA ILE A 113 -13.01 12.19 -11.74
C ILE A 113 -14.28 12.42 -10.92
N SER A 114 -14.29 12.09 -9.63
CA SER A 114 -15.46 12.30 -8.78
C SER A 114 -15.85 13.77 -8.59
N ALA A 115 -14.95 14.70 -8.88
CA ALA A 115 -15.17 16.15 -8.76
C ALA A 115 -15.48 16.86 -10.11
N GLN A 116 -15.52 16.15 -11.23
CA GLN A 116 -15.60 16.76 -12.57
C GLN A 116 -16.79 17.70 -12.76
N GLY A 117 -17.99 17.36 -12.29
CA GLY A 117 -19.16 18.23 -12.41
C GLY A 117 -18.96 19.61 -11.78
N SER A 118 -18.28 19.66 -10.63
CA SER A 118 -17.92 20.91 -9.95
C SER A 118 -16.77 21.65 -10.64
N SER A 119 -15.87 20.91 -11.31
CA SER A 119 -14.75 21.49 -12.06
C SER A 119 -15.22 22.29 -13.28
N ASP A 120 -16.26 21.83 -13.97
CA ASP A 120 -16.83 22.55 -15.11
C ASP A 120 -17.51 23.87 -14.68
N ALA A 121 -18.22 23.83 -13.55
CA ALA A 121 -18.78 25.04 -12.95
C ALA A 121 -17.69 26.04 -12.53
N ALA A 122 -16.59 25.53 -11.95
CA ALA A 122 -15.45 26.36 -11.53
C ALA A 122 -14.74 27.02 -12.72
N ARG A 123 -14.62 26.32 -13.86
CA ARG A 123 -14.11 26.92 -15.11
C ARG A 123 -15.01 28.05 -15.60
N ALA A 124 -16.35 27.86 -15.55
CA ALA A 124 -17.30 28.86 -15.99
C ALA A 124 -17.21 30.18 -15.20
N ILE A 125 -16.80 30.15 -13.95
CA ILE A 125 -16.59 31.34 -13.10
C ILE A 125 -15.14 31.86 -13.11
N GLY A 126 -14.26 31.28 -13.95
CA GLY A 126 -12.94 31.82 -14.24
C GLY A 126 -11.78 31.27 -13.35
N LEU A 127 -11.96 30.14 -12.65
CA LEU A 127 -10.85 29.51 -11.94
C LEU A 127 -9.84 28.94 -12.95
N THR A 128 -8.55 29.08 -12.61
CA THR A 128 -7.46 28.46 -13.38
C THR A 128 -7.39 26.96 -13.14
N GLU A 129 -6.87 26.18 -14.10
CA GLU A 129 -6.74 24.71 -13.96
C GLU A 129 -5.95 24.31 -12.70
N ARG A 130 -4.94 25.08 -12.32
CA ARG A 130 -4.19 24.84 -11.08
C ARG A 130 -5.06 25.02 -9.84
N GLN A 131 -5.91 26.05 -9.81
CA GLN A 131 -6.85 26.27 -8.71
C GLN A 131 -7.88 25.15 -8.64
N ILE A 132 -8.44 24.77 -9.80
CA ILE A 132 -9.38 23.65 -9.89
C ILE A 132 -8.75 22.37 -9.33
N LEU A 133 -7.57 21.99 -9.80
CA LEU A 133 -6.91 20.79 -9.33
C LEU A 133 -6.63 20.82 -7.82
N THR A 134 -6.03 21.92 -7.32
CA THR A 134 -5.52 21.96 -5.94
C THR A 134 -6.57 22.34 -4.90
N GLN A 135 -7.57 23.16 -5.25
CA GLN A 135 -8.56 23.69 -4.31
C GLN A 135 -9.91 22.97 -4.39
N LEU A 136 -10.16 22.26 -5.49
CA LEU A 136 -11.42 21.55 -5.70
C LEU A 136 -11.22 20.04 -5.86
N GLU A 137 -10.53 19.60 -6.91
CA GLU A 137 -10.45 18.18 -7.29
C GLU A 137 -9.71 17.33 -6.26
N ILE A 138 -8.52 17.75 -5.80
CA ILE A 138 -7.76 17.00 -4.80
C ILE A 138 -8.49 16.94 -3.45
N PRO A 139 -9.01 18.06 -2.89
CA PRO A 139 -9.77 18.00 -1.66
C PRO A 139 -11.03 17.14 -1.77
N ALA A 140 -11.85 17.34 -2.83
CA ALA A 140 -13.06 16.56 -3.06
C ALA A 140 -12.77 15.07 -3.29
N GLY A 141 -11.69 14.76 -4.02
CA GLY A 141 -11.26 13.39 -4.30
C GLY A 141 -10.48 12.71 -3.18
N ALA A 142 -10.14 13.44 -2.10
CA ALA A 142 -9.27 12.93 -1.03
C ALA A 142 -9.71 11.56 -0.45
N PRO A 143 -11.00 11.27 -0.20
CA PRO A 143 -11.41 9.97 0.29
C PRO A 143 -11.03 8.81 -0.65
N LEU A 144 -11.15 9.00 -1.97
CA LEU A 144 -10.80 7.99 -2.98
C LEU A 144 -9.29 7.87 -3.16
N ILE A 145 -8.56 8.97 -3.09
CA ILE A 145 -7.09 8.99 -3.10
C ILE A 145 -6.56 8.19 -1.90
N ILE A 146 -7.11 8.45 -0.70
CA ILE A 146 -6.76 7.71 0.52
C ILE A 146 -7.09 6.23 0.38
N THR A 147 -8.21 5.87 -0.25
CA THR A 147 -8.58 4.47 -0.52
C THR A 147 -7.55 3.77 -1.41
N GLY A 148 -7.07 4.45 -2.46
CA GLY A 148 -6.01 3.92 -3.33
C GLY A 148 -4.70 3.69 -2.59
N LEU A 149 -4.28 4.66 -1.76
CA LEU A 149 -3.10 4.53 -0.89
C LEU A 149 -3.26 3.40 0.12
N ARG A 150 -4.41 3.31 0.81
CA ARG A 150 -4.74 2.23 1.74
C ARG A 150 -4.59 0.86 1.09
N SER A 151 -5.18 0.67 -0.09
CA SER A 151 -5.09 -0.58 -0.83
C SER A 151 -3.64 -0.93 -1.18
N ALA A 152 -2.85 0.04 -1.63
CA ALA A 152 -1.44 -0.16 -1.94
C ALA A 152 -0.62 -0.55 -0.71
N VAL A 153 -0.79 0.17 0.41
CA VAL A 153 -0.05 -0.11 1.65
C VAL A 153 -0.35 -1.51 2.16
N LEU A 154 -1.62 -1.91 2.24
CA LEU A 154 -2.02 -3.25 2.70
C LEU A 154 -1.48 -4.35 1.79
N GLN A 155 -1.54 -4.13 0.46
CA GLN A 155 -0.93 -5.03 -0.50
C GLN A 155 0.57 -5.17 -0.29
N VAL A 156 1.29 -4.06 -0.09
CA VAL A 156 2.74 -4.06 0.12
C VAL A 156 3.10 -4.72 1.44
N ILE A 157 2.37 -4.47 2.55
CA ILE A 157 2.60 -5.15 3.84
C ILE A 157 2.58 -6.67 3.65
N ALA A 158 1.57 -7.19 2.97
CA ALA A 158 1.44 -8.63 2.73
C ALA A 158 2.54 -9.17 1.81
N THR A 159 2.79 -8.49 0.67
CA THR A 159 3.73 -8.98 -0.35
C THR A 159 5.20 -8.75 0.01
N ALA A 160 5.52 -7.80 0.90
CA ALA A 160 6.88 -7.58 1.41
C ALA A 160 7.41 -8.79 2.21
N THR A 161 6.53 -9.69 2.68
CA THR A 161 6.97 -10.98 3.25
C THR A 161 7.74 -11.83 2.24
N LEU A 162 7.43 -11.70 0.95
CA LEU A 162 8.12 -12.41 -0.13
C LEU A 162 9.54 -11.88 -0.39
N ALA A 163 9.86 -10.66 0.06
CA ALA A 163 11.22 -10.11 -0.02
C ALA A 163 12.24 -11.01 0.71
N ALA A 164 11.79 -11.78 1.71
CA ALA A 164 12.62 -12.70 2.44
C ALA A 164 13.23 -13.84 1.60
N TYR A 165 12.69 -14.09 0.40
CA TYR A 165 13.30 -15.05 -0.55
C TYR A 165 14.62 -14.55 -1.12
N MET A 166 14.78 -13.22 -1.25
CA MET A 166 15.95 -12.61 -1.88
C MET A 166 16.78 -11.74 -0.93
N ALA A 167 16.19 -11.31 0.18
CA ALA A 167 16.84 -10.42 1.13
C ALA A 167 16.69 -10.94 2.57
N ASN A 168 17.70 -10.72 3.39
CA ASN A 168 17.62 -11.06 4.81
C ASN A 168 16.98 -9.90 5.60
N LEU A 169 15.72 -9.54 5.28
CA LEU A 169 15.05 -8.42 5.91
C LEU A 169 13.57 -8.72 6.21
N GLY A 170 13.05 -8.03 7.21
CA GLY A 170 11.64 -7.99 7.54
C GLY A 170 11.07 -9.29 8.13
N LEU A 171 9.77 -9.25 8.41
CA LEU A 171 9.02 -10.32 9.07
C LEU A 171 8.89 -11.60 8.22
N GLY A 172 8.97 -11.48 6.89
CA GLY A 172 8.96 -12.63 6.00
C GLY A 172 10.04 -13.67 6.30
N ARG A 173 11.11 -13.28 6.99
CA ARG A 173 12.17 -14.23 7.44
C ARG A 173 11.63 -15.29 8.39
N PHE A 174 10.71 -14.96 9.28
CA PHE A 174 10.10 -15.95 10.16
C PHE A 174 9.28 -16.97 9.38
N LEU A 175 8.53 -16.51 8.36
CA LEU A 175 7.75 -17.39 7.48
C LEU A 175 8.66 -18.30 6.67
N TYR A 176 9.69 -17.72 6.04
CA TYR A 176 10.62 -18.46 5.18
C TYR A 176 11.47 -19.48 5.95
N VAL A 177 12.02 -19.08 7.10
CA VAL A 177 12.82 -19.98 7.95
C VAL A 177 11.94 -21.06 8.56
N GLY A 178 10.80 -20.68 9.17
CA GLY A 178 9.87 -21.63 9.78
C GLY A 178 9.36 -22.68 8.79
N LEU A 179 9.11 -22.29 7.53
CA LEU A 179 8.75 -23.24 6.48
C LEU A 179 9.89 -24.24 6.20
N LYS A 180 11.14 -23.75 6.11
CA LYS A 180 12.31 -24.61 5.82
C LYS A 180 12.66 -25.56 6.97
N THR A 181 12.54 -25.09 8.20
CA THR A 181 12.85 -25.88 9.39
C THR A 181 11.67 -26.70 9.90
N ARG A 182 10.48 -26.53 9.30
CA ARG A 182 9.20 -27.10 9.77
C ARG A 182 8.81 -26.63 11.17
N ASP A 183 9.28 -25.43 11.55
CA ASP A 183 8.86 -24.74 12.76
C ASP A 183 7.61 -23.92 12.45
N TYR A 184 6.47 -24.57 12.59
CA TYR A 184 5.17 -23.96 12.28
C TYR A 184 4.77 -22.90 13.32
N GLY A 185 5.24 -23.02 14.56
CA GLY A 185 5.05 -22.00 15.60
C GLY A 185 5.66 -20.65 15.19
N GLN A 186 6.93 -20.67 14.75
CA GLN A 186 7.62 -19.49 14.21
C GLN A 186 6.94 -18.94 12.97
N MET A 187 6.56 -19.82 12.03
CA MET A 187 5.95 -19.41 10.76
C MET A 187 4.62 -18.69 10.99
N ILE A 188 3.73 -19.26 11.78
CA ILE A 188 2.41 -18.70 12.08
C ILE A 188 2.54 -17.49 12.99
N GLY A 189 3.41 -17.54 14.00
CA GLY A 189 3.70 -16.40 14.89
C GLY A 189 4.16 -15.18 14.09
N GLY A 190 5.11 -15.36 13.16
CA GLY A 190 5.55 -14.30 12.26
C GLY A 190 4.44 -13.76 11.36
N ALA A 191 3.58 -14.65 10.82
CA ALA A 191 2.43 -14.25 10.01
C ALA A 191 1.42 -13.43 10.83
N LEU A 192 1.14 -13.82 12.08
CA LEU A 192 0.25 -13.08 12.97
C LEU A 192 0.75 -11.66 13.25
N VAL A 193 2.08 -11.47 13.43
CA VAL A 193 2.65 -10.13 13.59
C VAL A 193 2.42 -9.28 12.35
N VAL A 194 2.56 -9.83 11.14
CA VAL A 194 2.26 -9.12 9.89
C VAL A 194 0.78 -8.72 9.82
N VAL A 195 -0.13 -9.64 10.18
CA VAL A 195 -1.57 -9.38 10.22
C VAL A 195 -1.91 -8.25 11.20
N VAL A 196 -1.33 -8.25 12.40
CA VAL A 196 -1.53 -7.18 13.38
C VAL A 196 -1.09 -5.83 12.84
N ILE A 197 0.08 -5.76 12.18
CA ILE A 197 0.54 -4.52 11.54
C ILE A 197 -0.43 -4.08 10.45
N ALA A 198 -0.88 -5.00 9.60
CA ALA A 198 -1.84 -4.68 8.55
C ALA A 198 -3.15 -4.12 9.11
N LEU A 199 -3.69 -4.73 10.19
CA LEU A 199 -4.91 -4.25 10.85
C LEU A 199 -4.73 -2.85 11.47
N ILE A 200 -3.60 -2.60 12.14
CA ILE A 200 -3.30 -1.27 12.70
C ILE A 200 -3.26 -0.22 11.59
N VAL A 201 -2.55 -0.50 10.52
CA VAL A 201 -2.43 0.40 9.37
C VAL A 201 -3.78 0.60 8.68
N ASP A 202 -4.57 -0.46 8.52
CA ASP A 202 -5.92 -0.41 7.96
C ASP A 202 -6.84 0.51 8.76
N LEU A 203 -6.84 0.38 10.09
CA LEU A 203 -7.60 1.25 10.99
C LEU A 203 -7.16 2.71 10.89
N LEU A 204 -5.85 2.98 10.83
CA LEU A 204 -5.32 4.34 10.68
C LEU A 204 -5.79 4.99 9.37
N PHE A 205 -5.69 4.27 8.25
CA PHE A 205 -6.19 4.75 6.96
C PHE A 205 -7.72 4.92 6.96
N GLY A 206 -8.46 4.01 7.60
CA GLY A 206 -9.91 4.13 7.79
C GLY A 206 -10.29 5.41 8.54
N CYS A 207 -9.57 5.74 9.62
CA CYS A 207 -9.77 7.00 10.35
C CYS A 207 -9.44 8.24 9.49
N LEU A 208 -8.35 8.19 8.71
CA LEU A 208 -7.99 9.27 7.79
C LEU A 208 -9.05 9.49 6.71
N GLN A 209 -9.55 8.41 6.12
CA GLN A 209 -10.60 8.45 5.12
C GLN A 209 -11.91 9.02 5.68
N ALA A 210 -12.33 8.57 6.88
CA ALA A 210 -13.52 9.09 7.54
C ALA A 210 -13.41 10.59 7.85
N ARG A 211 -12.23 11.07 8.27
CA ARG A 211 -11.97 12.50 8.48
C ARG A 211 -12.05 13.29 7.18
N ALA A 212 -11.50 12.77 6.09
CA ALA A 212 -11.57 13.40 4.77
C ALA A 212 -13.02 13.51 4.28
N SER A 213 -13.82 12.45 4.41
CA SER A 213 -15.23 12.43 4.03
C SER A 213 -16.08 13.41 4.85
N ARG A 214 -15.85 13.52 6.16
CA ARG A 214 -16.59 14.45 7.03
C ARG A 214 -16.35 15.92 6.67
N ARG A 215 -15.16 16.27 6.19
CA ARG A 215 -14.85 17.64 5.74
C ARG A 215 -15.61 18.02 4.46
N LEU A 216 -16.02 17.05 3.66
CA LEU A 216 -16.81 17.26 2.45
C LEU A 216 -18.32 17.31 2.74
N GLY A 217 -18.81 16.50 3.71
CA GLY A 217 -20.23 16.45 4.10
C GLY A 217 -20.67 17.52 5.09
N GLY A 218 -19.75 18.29 5.67
CA GLY A 218 -20.06 19.37 6.61
C GLY A 218 -20.71 20.62 6.00
N GLY A 219 -21.00 20.63 4.69
CA GLY A 219 -21.68 21.70 3.97
C GLY A 219 -23.19 21.47 3.72
N GLU A 220 -23.72 20.28 4.01
CA GLU A 220 -25.12 19.95 3.77
C GLU A 220 -25.81 19.53 5.08
N VAL A 221 -26.19 20.46 5.90
CA VAL A 221 -27.42 20.42 6.71
C VAL A 221 -27.74 21.84 7.15
N GLY A 222 -28.21 22.64 6.23
CA GLY A 222 -29.12 23.73 6.48
C GLY A 222 -30.51 23.20 6.15
N GLU A 223 -31.21 22.70 7.15
CA GLU A 223 -32.63 22.38 7.02
C GLU A 223 -33.40 23.62 6.52
N TRP A 224 -34.19 23.41 5.46
CA TRP A 224 -35.28 24.32 5.06
C TRP A 224 -36.61 23.67 5.40
#